data_5abf172c7634c4f59ad11ea2cf510b87
#
_entry.id   5abf172c7634c4f59ad11ea2cf510b87
#
_cell.length_a   1.000
_cell.length_b   1.000
_cell.length_c   1.000
_cell.angle_alpha   90.00
_cell.angle_beta   90.00
_cell.angle_gamma   90.00
#
_symmetry.space_group_name_H-M   'P 1'
#
loop_
_entity.id
_entity.type
_entity.pdbx_description
1 polymer ?
#
loop_
_entity_poly.entity_id
_entity_poly.type
_entity_poly.pdbx_seq_one_letter_code
_entity_poly.pdbx_strand_id
1 'polypeptide(L)'
;MGKAIGALADERGHEVVVTIDDEDDWMDKLDDLRDCDVAIEFSTPATVVGNIMRCFDMDIPVVVGTTGWYDQLESVVHDCQQRGQALFVASNFSIGMNIMFDLNRRLAQLMNGYEDYQVEIVETHHIHKLDAPSGTAITLANDIVEELDRKDEWQLRKTVTEQGITEAHRRLKKDMVPITAIREGEVPGIHEVVYDSDIDTITLRHSAKSRKGLALGALLAAEYLEDKKGYYTMKDLLQSER
;
A
#
# COMPACT_ATOMS: atom_id res chain seq x y z
N MET A 1 5.97 2.68 12.14
CA MET A 1 4.48 2.71 12.03
C MET A 1 3.84 2.54 13.39
N GLY A 2 4.21 1.57 14.23
CA GLY A 2 3.57 1.28 15.51
C GLY A 2 3.30 2.51 16.39
N LYS A 3 4.29 3.37 16.63
CA LYS A 3 4.10 4.61 17.43
C LYS A 3 3.03 5.55 16.86
N ALA A 4 2.91 5.65 15.53
CA ALA A 4 1.91 6.51 14.89
C ALA A 4 0.50 5.91 14.97
N ILE A 5 0.40 4.58 14.92
CA ILE A 5 -0.85 3.83 15.08
C ILE A 5 -1.32 3.94 16.53
N GLY A 6 -0.43 3.70 17.53
CA GLY A 6 -0.76 3.79 18.94
C GLY A 6 -1.30 5.18 19.34
N ALA A 7 -0.61 6.26 18.91
CA ALA A 7 -1.07 7.62 19.19
C ALA A 7 -2.47 7.92 18.60
N LEU A 8 -2.79 7.34 17.44
CA LEU A 8 -4.10 7.53 16.80
C LEU A 8 -5.17 6.58 17.36
N ALA A 9 -4.78 5.42 17.87
CA ALA A 9 -5.67 4.49 18.56
C ALA A 9 -6.32 5.14 19.77
N ASP A 10 -5.53 5.79 20.63
CA ASP A 10 -6.00 6.55 21.79
C ASP A 10 -6.99 7.65 21.39
N GLU A 11 -6.68 8.42 20.32
CA GLU A 11 -7.58 9.47 19.80
C GLU A 11 -8.94 8.91 19.35
N ARG A 12 -9.00 7.63 18.96
CA ARG A 12 -10.21 6.95 18.49
C ARG A 12 -10.90 6.12 19.56
N GLY A 13 -10.40 6.11 20.78
CA GLY A 13 -10.98 5.39 21.92
C GLY A 13 -10.60 3.92 22.00
N HIS A 14 -9.55 3.49 21.31
CA HIS A 14 -8.98 2.16 21.43
C HIS A 14 -7.87 2.15 22.47
N GLU A 15 -7.72 1.04 23.16
CA GLU A 15 -6.63 0.78 24.09
C GLU A 15 -5.51 0.00 23.40
N VAL A 16 -4.26 0.46 23.53
CA VAL A 16 -3.08 -0.31 23.13
C VAL A 16 -2.65 -1.16 24.31
N VAL A 17 -3.14 -2.39 24.37
CA VAL A 17 -2.89 -3.33 25.47
C VAL A 17 -1.41 -3.68 25.54
N VAL A 18 -0.78 -3.97 24.40
CA VAL A 18 0.62 -4.41 24.35
C VAL A 18 1.31 -3.96 23.06
N THR A 19 2.63 -3.77 23.13
CA THR A 19 3.50 -3.58 21.96
C THR A 19 4.60 -4.63 21.98
N ILE A 20 4.86 -5.23 20.80
CA ILE A 20 5.89 -6.26 20.61
C ILE A 20 6.94 -5.67 19.65
N ASP A 21 8.17 -5.54 20.10
CA ASP A 21 9.29 -5.03 19.32
C ASP A 21 10.29 -6.13 18.93
N ASP A 22 10.41 -7.19 19.73
CA ASP A 22 11.36 -8.28 19.50
C ASP A 22 10.84 -9.65 19.99
N GLU A 23 11.69 -10.68 19.92
CA GLU A 23 11.33 -12.05 20.29
C GLU A 23 11.14 -12.23 21.80
N ASP A 24 11.88 -11.50 22.63
CA ASP A 24 11.76 -11.58 24.09
C ASP A 24 10.39 -11.03 24.53
N ASP A 25 9.90 -9.98 23.89
CA ASP A 25 8.55 -9.43 24.10
C ASP A 25 7.44 -10.47 23.89
N TRP A 26 7.57 -11.35 22.87
CA TRP A 26 6.59 -12.41 22.65
C TRP A 26 6.49 -13.38 23.80
N MET A 27 7.60 -13.67 24.45
CA MET A 27 7.63 -14.58 25.60
C MET A 27 7.12 -13.92 26.87
N ASP A 28 7.54 -12.68 27.13
CA ASP A 28 7.27 -11.96 28.36
C ASP A 28 5.84 -11.40 28.44
N LYS A 29 5.22 -11.11 27.27
CA LYS A 29 3.92 -10.42 27.16
C LYS A 29 2.79 -11.31 26.63
N LEU A 30 2.98 -12.62 26.67
CA LEU A 30 2.01 -13.59 26.09
C LEU A 30 0.61 -13.49 26.72
N ASP A 31 0.54 -13.23 28.04
CA ASP A 31 -0.75 -13.13 28.74
C ASP A 31 -1.49 -11.85 28.34
N ASP A 32 -0.79 -10.72 28.17
CA ASP A 32 -1.38 -9.47 27.72
C ASP A 32 -1.91 -9.58 26.27
N LEU A 33 -1.20 -10.35 25.42
CA LEU A 33 -1.63 -10.59 24.03
C LEU A 33 -2.99 -11.28 23.93
N ARG A 34 -3.34 -12.15 24.88
CA ARG A 34 -4.62 -12.87 24.88
C ARG A 34 -5.82 -11.98 25.14
N ASP A 35 -5.60 -10.81 25.70
CA ASP A 35 -6.65 -9.82 25.98
C ASP A 35 -6.87 -8.85 24.77
N CYS A 36 -6.11 -9.05 23.66
CA CYS A 36 -6.24 -8.22 22.48
C CYS A 36 -7.37 -8.70 21.56
N ASP A 37 -8.22 -7.79 21.11
CA ASP A 37 -9.25 -8.04 20.10
C ASP A 37 -8.67 -8.18 18.67
N VAL A 38 -7.54 -7.49 18.39
CA VAL A 38 -6.87 -7.47 17.08
C VAL A 38 -5.40 -7.10 17.20
N ALA A 39 -4.56 -7.70 16.38
CA ALA A 39 -3.16 -7.33 16.23
C ALA A 39 -2.93 -6.49 14.95
N ILE A 40 -2.04 -5.49 15.03
CA ILE A 40 -1.60 -4.72 13.87
C ILE A 40 -0.09 -4.91 13.68
N GLU A 41 0.28 -5.58 12.61
CA GLU A 41 1.63 -6.08 12.33
C GLU A 41 2.35 -5.17 11.30
N PHE A 42 3.48 -4.57 11.73
CA PHE A 42 4.40 -3.80 10.90
C PHE A 42 5.85 -4.12 11.33
N SER A 43 6.35 -5.27 10.98
CA SER A 43 7.70 -5.72 11.32
C SER A 43 8.64 -5.79 10.10
N THR A 44 9.17 -6.97 9.83
CA THR A 44 10.09 -7.23 8.71
C THR A 44 9.63 -8.42 7.87
N PRO A 45 10.04 -8.53 6.60
CA PRO A 45 9.72 -9.69 5.76
C PRO A 45 10.14 -11.04 6.35
N ALA A 46 11.18 -11.03 7.18
CA ALA A 46 11.70 -12.26 7.81
C ALA A 46 10.86 -12.76 8.98
N THR A 47 10.11 -11.87 9.65
CA THR A 47 9.40 -12.18 10.90
C THR A 47 7.87 -12.21 10.74
N VAL A 48 7.33 -11.53 9.74
CA VAL A 48 5.89 -11.31 9.57
C VAL A 48 5.07 -12.59 9.56
N VAL A 49 5.48 -13.62 8.83
CA VAL A 49 4.73 -14.89 8.75
C VAL A 49 4.68 -15.58 10.12
N GLY A 50 5.81 -15.61 10.83
CA GLY A 50 5.86 -16.14 12.20
C GLY A 50 4.93 -15.37 13.16
N ASN A 51 4.90 -14.04 13.04
CA ASN A 51 4.01 -13.19 13.85
C ASN A 51 2.53 -13.47 13.53
N ILE A 52 2.17 -13.60 12.25
CA ILE A 52 0.81 -13.96 11.83
C ILE A 52 0.39 -15.31 12.43
N MET A 53 1.26 -16.34 12.34
CA MET A 53 0.93 -17.65 12.86
C MET A 53 0.75 -17.65 14.38
N ARG A 54 1.55 -16.88 15.13
CA ARG A 54 1.37 -16.69 16.58
C ARG A 54 0.02 -16.04 16.92
N CYS A 55 -0.39 -15.03 16.15
CA CYS A 55 -1.72 -14.43 16.31
C CYS A 55 -2.83 -15.47 16.05
N PHE A 56 -2.70 -16.28 14.99
CA PHE A 56 -3.66 -17.35 14.71
C PHE A 56 -3.72 -18.42 15.80
N ASP A 57 -2.58 -18.78 16.40
CA ASP A 57 -2.52 -19.75 17.51
C ASP A 57 -3.22 -19.24 18.77
N MET A 58 -3.42 -17.92 18.88
CA MET A 58 -4.12 -17.25 19.99
C MET A 58 -5.54 -16.79 19.63
N ASP A 59 -6.05 -17.15 18.44
CA ASP A 59 -7.34 -16.70 17.92
C ASP A 59 -7.47 -15.17 17.74
N ILE A 60 -6.34 -14.46 17.54
CA ILE A 60 -6.30 -13.01 17.39
C ILE A 60 -6.35 -12.65 15.90
N PRO A 61 -7.37 -11.89 15.43
CA PRO A 61 -7.39 -11.26 14.10
C PRO A 61 -6.14 -10.41 13.86
N VAL A 62 -5.61 -10.41 12.63
CA VAL A 62 -4.38 -9.67 12.35
C VAL A 62 -4.47 -8.81 11.09
N VAL A 63 -4.06 -7.55 11.21
CA VAL A 63 -3.87 -6.57 10.14
C VAL A 63 -2.39 -6.47 9.82
N VAL A 64 -2.00 -6.75 8.58
CA VAL A 64 -0.60 -6.85 8.16
C VAL A 64 -0.25 -5.75 7.15
N GLY A 65 0.73 -4.92 7.53
CA GLY A 65 1.28 -3.87 6.67
C GLY A 65 2.73 -4.10 6.26
N THR A 66 3.37 -5.14 6.77
CA THR A 66 4.69 -5.55 6.32
C THR A 66 4.63 -6.02 4.87
N THR A 67 5.59 -5.60 4.06
CA THR A 67 5.72 -5.96 2.64
C THR A 67 6.91 -6.88 2.41
N GLY A 68 7.04 -7.45 1.20
CA GLY A 68 8.21 -8.27 0.81
C GLY A 68 8.14 -9.74 1.27
N TRP A 69 6.94 -10.27 1.54
CA TRP A 69 6.69 -11.66 1.94
C TRP A 69 5.58 -12.34 1.11
N TYR A 70 5.12 -11.70 0.06
CA TYR A 70 3.94 -12.12 -0.72
C TYR A 70 4.11 -13.44 -1.46
N ASP A 71 5.32 -13.95 -1.59
CA ASP A 71 5.61 -15.32 -2.03
C ASP A 71 5.02 -16.39 -1.10
N GLN A 72 4.77 -16.04 0.18
CA GLN A 72 4.15 -16.90 1.18
C GLN A 72 2.66 -16.58 1.41
N LEU A 73 2.11 -15.56 0.77
CA LEU A 73 0.74 -15.06 1.02
C LEU A 73 -0.31 -16.15 0.79
N GLU A 74 -0.21 -16.91 -0.29
CA GLU A 74 -1.18 -17.97 -0.63
C GLU A 74 -1.25 -19.03 0.47
N SER A 75 -0.11 -19.46 1.00
CA SER A 75 -0.04 -20.43 2.10
C SER A 75 -0.65 -19.85 3.39
N VAL A 76 -0.35 -18.61 3.71
CA VAL A 76 -0.88 -17.94 4.92
C VAL A 76 -2.41 -17.74 4.82
N VAL A 77 -2.92 -17.39 3.64
CA VAL A 77 -4.37 -17.27 3.38
C VAL A 77 -5.06 -18.63 3.52
N HIS A 78 -4.42 -19.70 3.01
CA HIS A 78 -4.94 -21.06 3.18
C HIS A 78 -5.05 -21.43 4.67
N ASP A 79 -3.99 -21.19 5.45
CA ASP A 79 -3.98 -21.46 6.90
C ASP A 79 -5.03 -20.62 7.65
N CYS A 80 -5.17 -19.34 7.29
CA CYS A 80 -6.20 -18.46 7.81
C CYS A 80 -7.62 -19.07 7.62
N GLN A 81 -7.91 -19.54 6.42
CA GLN A 81 -9.20 -20.13 6.09
C GLN A 81 -9.43 -21.47 6.81
N GLN A 82 -8.42 -22.35 6.84
CA GLN A 82 -8.53 -23.66 7.50
C GLN A 82 -8.74 -23.53 9.00
N ARG A 83 -8.14 -22.54 9.63
CA ARG A 83 -8.26 -22.28 11.09
C ARG A 83 -9.44 -21.38 11.44
N GLY A 84 -10.18 -20.86 10.45
CA GLY A 84 -11.27 -19.91 10.67
C GLY A 84 -10.79 -18.60 11.29
N GLN A 85 -9.58 -18.14 10.93
CA GLN A 85 -8.99 -16.90 11.40
C GLN A 85 -9.39 -15.70 10.56
N ALA A 86 -9.02 -14.47 11.00
CA ALA A 86 -9.20 -13.24 10.25
C ALA A 86 -7.86 -12.59 9.91
N LEU A 87 -7.65 -12.32 8.64
CA LEU A 87 -6.42 -11.73 8.11
C LEU A 87 -6.75 -10.56 7.19
N PHE A 88 -6.18 -9.39 7.47
CA PHE A 88 -6.24 -8.25 6.57
C PHE A 88 -4.84 -7.88 6.09
N VAL A 89 -4.61 -7.84 4.78
CA VAL A 89 -3.29 -7.52 4.22
C VAL A 89 -3.39 -6.33 3.27
N ALA A 90 -2.50 -5.36 3.44
CA ALA A 90 -2.35 -4.27 2.50
C ALA A 90 -0.89 -3.79 2.38
N SER A 91 -0.45 -3.54 1.16
CA SER A 91 0.84 -2.89 0.89
C SER A 91 0.81 -1.38 1.15
N ASN A 92 -0.38 -0.80 1.18
CA ASN A 92 -0.62 0.62 1.46
C ASN A 92 -1.99 0.80 2.13
N PHE A 93 -2.01 1.34 3.34
CA PHE A 93 -3.23 1.58 4.11
C PHE A 93 -3.87 2.95 3.88
N SER A 94 -3.28 3.83 3.06
CA SER A 94 -3.89 5.13 2.78
C SER A 94 -5.23 4.97 2.03
N ILE A 95 -6.33 5.36 2.65
CA ILE A 95 -7.67 5.34 2.03
C ILE A 95 -7.65 6.11 0.70
N GLY A 96 -7.10 7.34 0.71
CA GLY A 96 -7.03 8.16 -0.50
C GLY A 96 -6.20 7.51 -1.61
N MET A 97 -5.11 6.80 -1.26
CA MET A 97 -4.29 6.11 -2.26
C MET A 97 -5.01 4.89 -2.83
N ASN A 98 -5.73 4.14 -2.01
CA ASN A 98 -6.51 2.99 -2.50
C ASN A 98 -7.70 3.41 -3.37
N ILE A 99 -8.35 4.54 -3.05
CA ILE A 99 -9.34 5.16 -3.95
C ILE A 99 -8.67 5.54 -5.28
N MET A 100 -7.47 6.13 -5.25
CA MET A 100 -6.73 6.46 -6.46
C MET A 100 -6.39 5.22 -7.29
N PHE A 101 -6.00 4.10 -6.69
CA PHE A 101 -5.77 2.83 -7.41
C PHE A 101 -7.04 2.36 -8.14
N ASP A 102 -8.20 2.40 -7.47
CA ASP A 102 -9.46 2.01 -8.09
C ASP A 102 -9.85 2.92 -9.28
N LEU A 103 -9.73 4.24 -9.07
CA LEU A 103 -9.99 5.22 -10.13
C LEU A 103 -8.99 5.10 -11.29
N ASN A 104 -7.73 4.77 -11.00
CA ASN A 104 -6.68 4.57 -12.01
C ASN A 104 -7.01 3.41 -12.94
N ARG A 105 -7.38 2.24 -12.38
CA ARG A 105 -7.82 1.08 -13.17
C ARG A 105 -9.02 1.43 -14.04
N ARG A 106 -10.05 2.05 -13.45
CA ARG A 106 -11.25 2.43 -14.20
C ARG A 106 -10.97 3.43 -15.30
N LEU A 107 -10.09 4.41 -15.06
CA LEU A 107 -9.67 5.37 -16.08
C LEU A 107 -8.89 4.68 -17.20
N ALA A 108 -7.96 3.78 -16.88
CA ALA A 108 -7.20 3.02 -17.87
C ALA A 108 -8.12 2.20 -18.78
N GLN A 109 -9.14 1.52 -18.22
CA GLN A 109 -10.17 0.81 -19.01
C GLN A 109 -10.90 1.73 -19.99
N LEU A 110 -11.33 2.90 -19.52
CA LEU A 110 -12.02 3.89 -20.38
C LEU A 110 -11.11 4.40 -21.51
N MET A 111 -9.82 4.57 -21.22
CA MET A 111 -8.83 5.08 -22.17
C MET A 111 -8.44 4.08 -23.28
N ASN A 112 -8.88 2.81 -23.22
CA ASN A 112 -8.71 1.88 -24.33
C ASN A 112 -9.42 2.35 -25.61
N GLY A 113 -10.53 3.07 -25.48
CA GLY A 113 -11.26 3.64 -26.60
C GLY A 113 -10.67 4.92 -27.20
N TYR A 114 -9.59 5.47 -26.62
CA TYR A 114 -9.06 6.80 -26.96
C TYR A 114 -7.54 6.77 -27.12
N GLU A 115 -7.06 6.31 -28.29
CA GLU A 115 -5.64 6.07 -28.56
C GLU A 115 -4.78 7.35 -28.62
N ASP A 116 -5.38 8.51 -28.84
CA ASP A 116 -4.68 9.80 -28.92
C ASP A 116 -4.11 10.23 -27.55
N TYR A 117 -4.67 9.71 -26.44
CA TYR A 117 -4.15 10.00 -25.13
C TYR A 117 -2.92 9.16 -24.80
N GLN A 118 -1.83 9.84 -24.47
CA GLN A 118 -0.62 9.21 -23.95
C GLN A 118 -0.62 9.27 -22.43
N VAL A 119 -0.25 8.15 -21.78
CA VAL A 119 -0.20 8.07 -20.32
C VAL A 119 1.23 8.19 -19.81
N GLU A 120 1.44 8.92 -18.72
CA GLU A 120 2.66 8.90 -17.92
C GLU A 120 2.34 8.99 -16.43
N ILE A 121 3.30 8.57 -15.61
CA ILE A 121 3.25 8.68 -14.16
C ILE A 121 4.37 9.61 -13.69
N VAL A 122 4.04 10.51 -12.77
CA VAL A 122 5.01 11.33 -12.05
C VAL A 122 4.86 11.09 -10.56
N GLU A 123 5.96 10.73 -9.89
CA GLU A 123 5.98 10.58 -8.44
C GLU A 123 7.02 11.50 -7.81
N THR A 124 6.68 12.14 -6.68
CA THR A 124 7.59 13.01 -5.94
C THR A 124 7.67 12.56 -4.50
N HIS A 125 8.90 12.39 -3.99
CA HIS A 125 9.18 12.06 -2.60
C HIS A 125 10.36 12.86 -2.06
N HIS A 126 10.56 12.77 -0.74
CA HIS A 126 11.68 13.40 -0.05
C HIS A 126 13.04 12.89 -0.56
N ILE A 127 14.09 13.68 -0.38
CA ILE A 127 15.44 13.41 -0.86
C ILE A 127 16.08 12.14 -0.29
N HIS A 128 15.58 11.66 0.88
CA HIS A 128 16.09 10.45 1.57
C HIS A 128 15.49 9.14 1.05
N LYS A 129 14.54 9.20 0.09
CA LYS A 129 13.95 7.98 -0.50
C LYS A 129 14.91 7.36 -1.50
N LEU A 130 15.35 6.12 -1.22
CA LEU A 130 16.38 5.43 -2.00
C LEU A 130 15.82 4.74 -3.24
N ASP A 131 14.64 4.11 -3.12
CA ASP A 131 14.02 3.40 -4.24
C ASP A 131 13.40 4.38 -5.24
N ALA A 132 13.60 4.10 -6.53
CA ALA A 132 12.99 4.81 -7.66
C ALA A 132 12.74 3.80 -8.81
N PRO A 133 11.49 3.68 -9.32
CA PRO A 133 10.27 4.33 -8.84
C PRO A 133 9.84 3.81 -7.47
N SER A 134 8.94 4.56 -6.79
CA SER A 134 8.31 4.11 -5.56
C SER A 134 7.40 2.90 -5.80
N GLY A 135 7.24 2.03 -4.79
CA GLY A 135 6.32 0.89 -4.88
C GLY A 135 4.88 1.28 -5.27
N THR A 136 4.40 2.44 -4.79
CA THR A 136 3.09 2.99 -5.17
C THR A 136 3.02 3.36 -6.65
N ALA A 137 4.07 3.97 -7.20
CA ALA A 137 4.12 4.29 -8.64
C ALA A 137 4.17 3.02 -9.49
N ILE A 138 4.87 1.98 -9.04
CA ILE A 138 4.89 0.67 -9.70
C ILE A 138 3.50 0.03 -9.69
N THR A 139 2.77 0.09 -8.55
CA THR A 139 1.40 -0.42 -8.49
C THR A 139 0.49 0.31 -9.47
N LEU A 140 0.52 1.65 -9.52
CA LEU A 140 -0.24 2.45 -10.48
C LEU A 140 0.09 2.08 -11.93
N ALA A 141 1.37 1.84 -12.23
CA ALA A 141 1.81 1.47 -13.57
C ALA A 141 1.35 0.06 -13.96
N ASN A 142 1.43 -0.90 -13.03
CA ASN A 142 0.93 -2.26 -13.26
C ASN A 142 -0.59 -2.26 -13.49
N ASP A 143 -1.36 -1.50 -12.69
CA ASP A 143 -2.81 -1.33 -12.90
C ASP A 143 -3.11 -0.79 -14.33
N ILE A 144 -2.29 0.15 -14.83
CA ILE A 144 -2.45 0.68 -16.20
C ILE A 144 -2.11 -0.38 -17.24
N VAL A 145 -1.02 -1.11 -17.05
CA VAL A 145 -0.58 -2.18 -17.97
C VAL A 145 -1.63 -3.31 -18.06
N GLU A 146 -2.25 -3.65 -16.92
CA GLU A 146 -3.29 -4.69 -16.88
C GLU A 146 -4.57 -4.27 -17.62
N GLU A 147 -4.91 -2.97 -17.62
CA GLU A 147 -6.21 -2.48 -18.11
C GLU A 147 -6.13 -1.74 -19.44
N LEU A 148 -4.95 -1.37 -19.93
CA LEU A 148 -4.75 -0.58 -21.14
C LEU A 148 -4.02 -1.39 -22.22
N ASP A 149 -4.76 -2.03 -23.11
CA ASP A 149 -4.31 -3.03 -24.08
C ASP A 149 -3.09 -2.64 -24.92
N ARG A 150 -2.83 -1.33 -25.10
CA ARG A 150 -1.68 -0.81 -25.85
C ARG A 150 -0.43 -0.59 -25.00
N LYS A 151 -0.43 -1.06 -23.74
CA LYS A 151 0.71 -0.97 -22.81
C LYS A 151 1.07 -2.35 -22.29
N ASP A 152 2.33 -2.75 -22.50
CA ASP A 152 2.84 -4.07 -22.13
C ASP A 152 3.66 -4.05 -20.85
N GLU A 153 4.35 -2.93 -20.57
CA GLU A 153 5.27 -2.78 -19.46
C GLU A 153 5.32 -1.31 -19.00
N TRP A 154 5.96 -1.07 -17.86
CA TRP A 154 6.35 0.27 -17.43
C TRP A 154 7.87 0.44 -17.47
N GLN A 155 8.34 1.69 -17.55
CA GLN A 155 9.76 2.00 -17.52
C GLN A 155 10.04 3.27 -16.72
N LEU A 156 11.05 3.23 -15.85
CA LEU A 156 11.60 4.45 -15.25
C LEU A 156 12.24 5.31 -16.35
N ARG A 157 11.59 6.44 -16.66
CA ARG A 157 12.06 7.38 -17.69
C ARG A 157 13.24 8.19 -17.20
N LYS A 158 13.15 8.74 -15.99
CA LYS A 158 14.17 9.55 -15.35
C LYS A 158 13.97 9.67 -13.86
N THR A 159 15.06 9.86 -13.14
CA THR A 159 15.08 10.33 -11.76
C THR A 159 15.62 11.76 -11.72
N VAL A 160 14.84 12.67 -11.16
CA VAL A 160 15.17 14.09 -11.02
C VAL A 160 15.44 14.39 -9.55
N THR A 161 16.59 14.98 -9.27
CA THR A 161 17.01 15.41 -7.92
C THR A 161 17.40 16.88 -7.94
N GLU A 162 17.65 17.48 -6.79
CA GLU A 162 18.17 18.85 -6.67
C GLU A 162 19.53 19.02 -7.39
N GLN A 163 20.31 17.93 -7.54
CA GLN A 163 21.60 17.91 -8.28
C GLN A 163 21.42 17.72 -9.78
N GLY A 164 20.19 17.51 -10.27
CA GLY A 164 19.87 17.30 -11.68
C GLY A 164 19.27 15.92 -11.97
N ILE A 165 19.37 15.49 -13.22
CA ILE A 165 18.87 14.19 -13.67
C ILE A 165 19.95 13.15 -13.45
N THR A 166 19.70 12.16 -12.57
CA THR A 166 20.67 11.12 -12.22
C THR A 166 20.55 9.86 -13.06
N GLU A 167 19.30 9.55 -13.51
CA GLU A 167 19.00 8.43 -14.39
C GLU A 167 18.07 8.90 -15.49
N ALA A 168 18.31 8.47 -16.71
CA ALA A 168 17.43 8.78 -17.84
C ALA A 168 17.56 7.70 -18.92
N HIS A 169 16.45 7.10 -19.30
CA HIS A 169 16.36 6.28 -20.49
C HIS A 169 16.03 7.12 -21.70
N ARG A 170 16.94 7.13 -22.70
CA ARG A 170 16.81 7.99 -23.89
C ARG A 170 15.75 7.55 -24.90
N ARG A 171 15.32 6.28 -24.84
CA ARG A 171 14.29 5.73 -25.73
C ARG A 171 13.22 5.03 -24.92
N LEU A 172 12.03 5.61 -24.93
CA LEU A 172 10.82 4.95 -24.49
C LEU A 172 10.17 4.30 -25.71
N LYS A 173 9.74 3.06 -25.57
CA LYS A 173 8.87 2.43 -26.55
C LYS A 173 7.44 2.93 -26.35
N LYS A 174 6.62 2.90 -27.40
CA LYS A 174 5.22 3.37 -27.34
C LYS A 174 4.34 2.49 -26.45
N ASP A 175 4.69 1.24 -26.29
CA ASP A 175 4.02 0.21 -25.50
C ASP A 175 4.38 0.27 -23.98
N MET A 176 5.20 1.20 -23.57
CA MET A 176 5.57 1.36 -22.15
C MET A 176 4.83 2.50 -21.49
N VAL A 177 4.55 2.34 -20.18
CA VAL A 177 4.12 3.42 -19.27
C VAL A 177 5.36 4.08 -18.68
N PRO A 178 5.69 5.33 -19.05
CA PRO A 178 6.83 6.03 -18.48
C PRO A 178 6.57 6.51 -17.06
N ILE A 179 7.55 6.32 -16.18
CA ILE A 179 7.53 6.84 -14.81
C ILE A 179 8.66 7.86 -14.66
N THR A 180 8.33 9.05 -14.18
CA THR A 180 9.30 10.06 -13.73
C THR A 180 9.31 10.09 -12.21
N ALA A 181 10.47 9.85 -11.61
CA ALA A 181 10.67 9.96 -10.17
C ALA A 181 11.35 11.28 -9.82
N ILE A 182 10.78 12.03 -8.89
CA ILE A 182 11.32 13.31 -8.39
C ILE A 182 11.68 13.15 -6.92
N ARG A 183 12.85 13.66 -6.53
CA ARG A 183 13.32 13.71 -5.14
C ARG A 183 13.52 15.16 -4.76
N GLU A 184 12.64 15.67 -3.88
CA GLU A 184 12.52 17.07 -3.54
C GLU A 184 12.21 17.27 -2.06
N GLY A 185 13.04 18.02 -1.36
CA GLY A 185 12.84 18.43 0.03
C GLY A 185 12.39 17.29 0.95
N GLU A 186 11.34 17.56 1.74
CA GLU A 186 10.73 16.59 2.69
C GLU A 186 9.32 16.15 2.23
N VAL A 187 9.05 16.11 0.93
CA VAL A 187 7.75 15.71 0.38
C VAL A 187 7.39 14.29 0.82
N PRO A 188 6.27 14.08 1.55
CA PRO A 188 5.89 12.76 2.05
C PRO A 188 5.54 11.75 0.95
N GLY A 189 5.00 12.25 -0.18
CA GLY A 189 4.66 11.46 -1.35
C GLY A 189 3.54 12.12 -2.17
N ILE A 190 3.81 12.36 -3.44
CA ILE A 190 2.84 12.80 -4.44
C ILE A 190 2.88 11.79 -5.58
N HIS A 191 1.72 11.40 -6.10
CA HIS A 191 1.59 10.54 -7.26
C HIS A 191 0.60 11.15 -8.23
N GLU A 192 0.98 11.24 -9.48
CA GLU A 192 0.17 11.79 -10.56
C GLU A 192 0.16 10.79 -11.73
N VAL A 193 -1.03 10.45 -12.19
CA VAL A 193 -1.24 9.73 -13.44
C VAL A 193 -1.83 10.72 -14.43
N VAL A 194 -1.13 10.94 -15.52
CA VAL A 194 -1.46 11.96 -16.52
C VAL A 194 -1.77 11.28 -17.84
N TYR A 195 -2.95 11.52 -18.39
CA TYR A 195 -3.33 11.18 -19.75
C TYR A 195 -3.40 12.47 -20.54
N ASP A 196 -2.53 12.61 -21.54
CA ASP A 196 -2.34 13.82 -22.32
C ASP A 196 -2.60 13.59 -23.80
N SER A 197 -3.29 14.54 -24.45
CA SER A 197 -3.58 14.57 -25.87
C SER A 197 -3.35 15.98 -26.46
N ASP A 198 -3.48 16.12 -27.76
CA ASP A 198 -3.42 17.45 -28.42
C ASP A 198 -4.63 18.36 -28.06
N ILE A 199 -5.66 17.81 -27.41
CA ILE A 199 -6.91 18.51 -27.10
C ILE A 199 -6.95 18.95 -25.64
N ASP A 200 -6.67 18.02 -24.71
CA ASP A 200 -6.75 18.23 -23.27
C ASP A 200 -5.92 17.23 -22.50
N THR A 201 -5.85 17.43 -21.18
CA THR A 201 -5.12 16.58 -20.24
C THR A 201 -6.04 16.17 -19.11
N ILE A 202 -6.03 14.87 -18.75
CA ILE A 202 -6.68 14.34 -17.55
C ILE A 202 -5.60 13.95 -16.55
N THR A 203 -5.71 14.44 -15.31
CA THR A 203 -4.76 14.11 -14.24
C THR A 203 -5.48 13.55 -13.01
N LEU A 204 -5.08 12.34 -12.58
CA LEU A 204 -5.37 11.83 -11.26
C LEU A 204 -4.19 12.16 -10.34
N ARG A 205 -4.44 12.87 -9.24
CA ARG A 205 -3.38 13.29 -8.32
C ARG A 205 -3.73 12.97 -6.88
N HIS A 206 -2.82 12.26 -6.20
CA HIS A 206 -2.83 12.08 -4.76
C HIS A 206 -1.61 12.77 -4.15
N SER A 207 -1.81 13.53 -3.08
CA SER A 207 -0.75 14.20 -2.34
C SER A 207 -0.89 13.91 -0.86
N ALA A 208 0.01 13.08 -0.33
CA ALA A 208 0.06 12.78 1.09
C ALA A 208 0.54 14.02 1.87
N LYS A 209 -0.18 14.40 2.93
CA LYS A 209 0.24 15.49 3.83
C LYS A 209 1.11 14.98 4.98
N SER A 210 0.94 13.72 5.36
CA SER A 210 1.70 13.04 6.41
C SER A 210 1.48 11.53 6.35
N ARG A 211 2.22 10.78 7.18
CA ARG A 211 2.03 9.33 7.36
C ARG A 211 0.80 8.97 8.23
N LYS A 212 0.08 9.96 8.79
CA LYS A 212 -1.15 9.71 9.58
C LYS A 212 -2.22 8.95 8.77
N GLY A 213 -2.28 9.18 7.45
CA GLY A 213 -3.23 8.46 6.59
C GLY A 213 -3.01 6.95 6.54
N LEU A 214 -1.75 6.50 6.63
CA LEU A 214 -1.42 5.07 6.71
C LEU A 214 -1.82 4.47 8.07
N ALA A 215 -1.54 5.19 9.16
CA ALA A 215 -1.92 4.75 10.51
C ALA A 215 -3.45 4.68 10.67
N LEU A 216 -4.17 5.68 10.16
CA LEU A 216 -5.65 5.69 10.17
C LEU A 216 -6.21 4.49 9.40
N GLY A 217 -5.71 4.22 8.21
CA GLY A 217 -6.18 3.08 7.42
C GLY A 217 -5.91 1.73 8.08
N ALA A 218 -4.79 1.57 8.79
CA ALA A 218 -4.50 0.37 9.55
C ALA A 218 -5.48 0.18 10.72
N LEU A 219 -5.86 1.25 11.42
CA LEU A 219 -6.89 1.21 12.46
C LEU A 219 -8.28 0.90 11.88
N LEU A 220 -8.65 1.53 10.77
CA LEU A 220 -9.91 1.23 10.08
C LEU A 220 -9.98 -0.23 9.59
N ALA A 221 -8.85 -0.81 9.20
CA ALA A 221 -8.77 -2.23 8.86
C ALA A 221 -8.92 -3.13 10.10
N ALA A 222 -8.38 -2.71 11.25
CA ALA A 222 -8.58 -3.41 12.51
C ALA A 222 -10.05 -3.38 12.95
N GLU A 223 -10.69 -2.21 12.94
CA GLU A 223 -12.12 -2.05 13.19
C GLU A 223 -12.97 -2.87 12.20
N TYR A 224 -12.56 -2.92 10.93
CA TYR A 224 -13.25 -3.70 9.89
C TYR A 224 -13.21 -5.20 10.16
N LEU A 225 -12.18 -5.73 10.82
CA LEU A 225 -12.05 -7.16 11.13
C LEU A 225 -12.94 -7.63 12.28
N GLU A 226 -13.58 -6.73 13.03
CA GLU A 226 -14.49 -7.08 14.11
C GLU A 226 -15.55 -8.11 13.63
N ASP A 227 -15.67 -9.22 14.34
CA ASP A 227 -16.58 -10.34 14.05
C ASP A 227 -16.40 -11.00 12.67
N LYS A 228 -15.31 -10.72 11.95
CA LYS A 228 -15.04 -11.30 10.65
C LYS A 228 -14.10 -12.50 10.71
N LYS A 229 -14.24 -13.37 9.73
CA LYS A 229 -13.36 -14.51 9.46
C LYS A 229 -13.01 -14.54 7.98
N GLY A 230 -11.77 -14.92 7.66
CA GLY A 230 -11.27 -15.01 6.31
C GLY A 230 -10.23 -13.95 5.95
N TYR A 231 -9.92 -13.82 4.67
CA TYR A 231 -8.91 -12.93 4.12
C TYR A 231 -9.54 -11.68 3.51
N TYR A 232 -9.04 -10.51 3.87
CA TYR A 232 -9.53 -9.19 3.44
C TYR A 232 -8.40 -8.27 3.01
N THR A 233 -8.77 -7.29 2.21
CA THR A 233 -7.88 -6.28 1.62
C THR A 233 -8.51 -4.88 1.71
N MET A 234 -7.77 -3.86 1.29
CA MET A 234 -8.31 -2.50 1.20
C MET A 234 -9.51 -2.39 0.25
N LYS A 235 -9.62 -3.27 -0.76
CA LYS A 235 -10.77 -3.30 -1.66
C LYS A 235 -12.06 -3.66 -0.90
N ASP A 236 -11.98 -4.64 -0.02
CA ASP A 236 -13.12 -5.08 0.79
C ASP A 236 -13.55 -3.99 1.78
N LEU A 237 -12.58 -3.32 2.43
CA LEU A 237 -12.82 -2.19 3.32
C LEU A 237 -13.51 -1.02 2.60
N LEU A 238 -13.08 -0.68 1.39
CA LEU A 238 -13.65 0.44 0.63
C LEU A 238 -15.05 0.15 0.07
N GLN A 239 -15.38 -1.12 -0.16
CA GLN A 239 -16.68 -1.55 -0.66
C GLN A 239 -17.68 -1.86 0.44
N SER A 240 -17.25 -1.91 1.71
CA SER A 240 -18.18 -2.08 2.83
C SER A 240 -19.07 -0.87 2.96
N GLU A 241 -20.37 -1.08 3.05
CA GLU A 241 -21.32 -0.04 3.45
C GLU A 241 -20.97 0.45 4.86
N ARG A 242 -20.69 1.73 5.01
CA ARG A 242 -20.42 2.38 6.30
C ARG A 242 -21.71 2.78 6.98
#